data_d7152480a908985c6eb0e896c3d30937
#
_entry.id   d7152480a908985c6eb0e896c3d30937
#
_cell.length_a   1.000
_cell.length_b   1.000
_cell.length_c   1.000
_cell.angle_alpha   90.00
_cell.angle_beta   90.00
_cell.angle_gamma   90.00
#
_symmetry.space_group_name_H-M   'P 1'
#
loop_
_entity.id
_entity.type
_entity.pdbx_description
1 polymer ?
#
loop_
_entity_poly.entity_id
_entity_poly.type
_entity_poly.pdbx_seq_one_letter_code
_entity_poly.pdbx_strand_id
1 'polypeptide(L)'
;MSVAELPIQIDREKIAEFCRARGIRKLSLFGSVLRGDFDPARSDVDVLAELLPSARPGWEFFGWHEDLAPIIGRKVDLHTPNSLSPYFRDEVLREAMTVYEQA
;
A
#
# COMPACT_ATOMS: atom_id res chain seq x y z
N MET A 1 11.70 -11.38 3.52
CA MET A 1 11.15 -10.61 4.67
C MET A 1 9.69 -10.97 4.86
N SER A 2 9.26 -11.19 6.09
CA SER A 2 7.85 -11.43 6.41
C SER A 2 7.22 -10.17 7.00
N VAL A 3 5.88 -10.15 7.07
CA VAL A 3 5.14 -9.02 7.68
C VAL A 3 5.61 -8.76 9.12
N ALA A 4 5.95 -9.82 9.87
CA ALA A 4 6.41 -9.69 11.24
C ALA A 4 7.76 -8.98 11.38
N GLU A 5 8.54 -8.92 10.31
CA GLU A 5 9.86 -8.29 10.30
C GLU A 5 9.83 -6.82 9.89
N LEU A 6 8.66 -6.30 9.51
CA LEU A 6 8.52 -4.90 9.11
C LEU A 6 8.65 -3.97 10.31
N PRO A 7 9.16 -2.74 10.11
CA PRO A 7 9.26 -1.75 11.19
C PRO A 7 7.93 -1.11 11.56
N ILE A 8 6.81 -1.63 11.04
CA ILE A 8 5.46 -1.15 11.31
C ILE A 8 4.56 -2.33 11.65
N GLN A 9 3.43 -2.06 12.28
CA GLN A 9 2.43 -3.07 12.57
C GLN A 9 1.41 -3.15 11.44
N ILE A 10 1.01 -4.37 11.07
CA ILE A 10 0.06 -4.63 10.00
C ILE A 10 -1.15 -5.36 10.59
N ASP A 11 -2.30 -4.68 10.60
CA ASP A 11 -3.58 -5.28 10.97
C ASP A 11 -4.25 -5.80 9.70
N ARG A 12 -4.10 -7.09 9.43
CA ARG A 12 -4.59 -7.68 8.18
C ARG A 12 -6.11 -7.62 8.04
N GLU A 13 -6.85 -7.71 9.14
CA GLU A 13 -8.32 -7.64 9.08
C GLU A 13 -8.79 -6.25 8.68
N LYS A 14 -8.23 -5.21 9.28
CA LYS A 14 -8.58 -3.83 8.95
C LYS A 14 -8.17 -3.48 7.53
N ILE A 15 -7.02 -3.96 7.10
CA ILE A 15 -6.56 -3.76 5.72
C ILE A 15 -7.51 -4.45 4.74
N ALA A 16 -7.93 -5.69 5.04
CA ALA A 16 -8.87 -6.42 4.18
C ALA A 16 -10.21 -5.70 4.07
N GLU A 17 -10.74 -5.21 5.19
CA GLU A 17 -11.98 -4.42 5.18
C GLU A 17 -11.85 -3.16 4.34
N PHE A 18 -10.74 -2.44 4.51
CA PHE A 18 -10.44 -1.24 3.73
C PHE A 18 -10.44 -1.55 2.24
N CYS A 19 -9.77 -2.63 1.84
CA CYS A 19 -9.65 -3.00 0.43
C CYS A 19 -10.97 -3.46 -0.16
N ARG A 20 -11.73 -4.30 0.58
CA ARG A 20 -13.02 -4.79 0.09
C ARG A 20 -14.02 -3.67 -0.12
N ALA A 21 -14.03 -2.69 0.78
CA ALA A 21 -14.96 -1.56 0.69
C ALA A 21 -14.67 -0.66 -0.51
N ARG A 22 -13.44 -0.71 -1.05
CA ARG A 22 -12.99 0.23 -2.09
C ARG A 22 -12.69 -0.42 -3.44
N GLY A 23 -12.89 -1.73 -3.57
CA GLY A 23 -12.61 -2.41 -4.82
C GLY A 23 -11.12 -2.56 -5.11
N ILE A 24 -10.30 -2.60 -4.07
CA ILE A 24 -8.87 -2.87 -4.20
C ILE A 24 -8.67 -4.37 -4.27
N ARG A 25 -8.04 -4.85 -5.34
CA ARG A 25 -7.76 -6.26 -5.55
C ARG A 25 -6.51 -6.71 -4.78
N LYS A 26 -5.50 -5.86 -4.74
CA LYS A 26 -4.22 -6.18 -4.12
C LYS A 26 -3.61 -4.93 -3.52
N LEU A 27 -3.11 -5.05 -2.30
CA LEU A 27 -2.42 -3.98 -1.61
C LEU A 27 -1.05 -4.47 -1.18
N SER A 28 -0.02 -3.72 -1.51
CA SER A 28 1.36 -4.09 -1.24
C SER A 28 2.13 -2.91 -0.65
N LEU A 29 3.19 -3.24 0.09
CA LEU A 29 4.13 -2.23 0.62
C LEU A 29 5.38 -2.24 -0.26
N PHE A 30 5.99 -1.07 -0.43
CA PHE A 30 7.25 -0.98 -1.16
C PHE A 30 8.08 0.20 -0.62
N GLY A 31 9.27 0.37 -1.18
CA GLY A 31 10.13 1.48 -0.81
C GLY A 31 10.84 1.28 0.51
N SER A 32 11.06 2.37 1.24
CA SER A 32 11.94 2.37 2.42
C SER A 32 11.49 1.44 3.54
N VAL A 33 10.19 1.17 3.67
CA VAL A 33 9.68 0.26 4.71
C VAL A 33 10.22 -1.17 4.54
N LEU A 34 10.59 -1.55 3.31
CA LEU A 34 11.18 -2.86 3.00
C LEU A 34 12.70 -2.85 3.05
N ARG A 35 13.31 -1.68 3.21
CA ARG A 35 14.76 -1.51 3.25
C ARG A 35 15.18 -1.16 4.68
N GLY A 36 16.48 -1.18 4.94
CA GLY A 36 17.01 -0.83 6.25
C GLY A 36 17.03 0.67 6.54
N ASP A 37 16.59 1.51 5.60
CA ASP A 37 16.66 2.96 5.71
C ASP A 37 15.33 3.63 6.09
N PHE A 38 14.33 2.86 6.51
CA PHE A 38 13.07 3.42 6.99
C PHE A 38 13.28 4.16 8.31
N ASP A 39 12.89 5.43 8.34
CA ASP A 39 12.94 6.26 9.56
C ASP A 39 11.53 6.40 10.12
N PRO A 40 11.22 5.77 11.27
CA PRO A 40 9.87 5.84 11.85
C PRO A 40 9.40 7.26 12.16
N ALA A 41 10.31 8.20 12.32
CA ALA A 41 9.96 9.59 12.64
C ALA A 41 9.68 10.43 11.39
N ARG A 42 10.19 10.05 10.23
CA ARG A 42 10.17 10.89 9.02
C ARG A 42 9.65 10.21 7.77
N SER A 43 9.87 8.90 7.64
CA SER A 43 9.51 8.20 6.41
C SER A 43 8.02 7.92 6.33
N ASP A 44 7.44 8.14 5.15
CA ASP A 44 6.08 7.71 4.84
C ASP A 44 6.11 6.25 4.44
N VAL A 45 4.99 5.55 4.61
CA VAL A 45 4.86 4.18 4.14
C VAL A 45 4.34 4.22 2.71
N ASP A 46 5.15 3.72 1.78
CA ASP A 46 4.75 3.63 0.37
C ASP A 46 3.87 2.41 0.16
N VAL A 47 2.67 2.62 -0.36
CA VAL A 47 1.66 1.58 -0.56
C VAL A 47 1.24 1.56 -2.02
N LEU A 48 1.17 0.35 -2.59
CA LEU A 48 0.75 0.15 -3.97
C LEU A 48 -0.62 -0.53 -3.96
N ALA A 49 -1.61 0.13 -4.55
CA ALA A 49 -2.97 -0.40 -4.68
C ALA A 49 -3.24 -0.78 -6.14
N GLU A 50 -3.63 -2.04 -6.34
CA GLU A 50 -4.08 -2.54 -7.63
C GLU A 50 -5.58 -2.77 -7.53
N LEU A 51 -6.34 -2.09 -8.40
CA LEU A 51 -7.79 -2.09 -8.33
C LEU A 51 -8.40 -3.25 -9.11
N LEU A 52 -9.60 -3.67 -8.70
CA LEU A 52 -10.39 -4.60 -9.49
C LEU A 52 -10.71 -3.97 -10.84
N PRO A 53 -10.81 -4.79 -11.92
CA PRO A 53 -11.13 -4.24 -13.25
C PRO A 53 -12.46 -3.48 -13.30
N SER A 54 -13.41 -3.83 -12.43
CA SER A 54 -14.71 -3.17 -12.35
C SER A 54 -14.71 -1.92 -11.48
N ALA A 55 -13.65 -1.68 -10.71
CA ALA A 55 -13.59 -0.52 -9.81
C ALA A 55 -13.40 0.76 -10.60
N ARG A 56 -14.20 1.76 -10.28
CA ARG A 56 -14.16 3.07 -10.93
C ARG A 56 -14.23 4.16 -9.87
N PRO A 57 -13.18 4.29 -9.05
CA PRO A 57 -13.19 5.30 -7.99
C PRO A 57 -13.18 6.70 -8.62
N GLY A 58 -13.93 7.60 -8.00
CA GLY A 58 -13.92 9.00 -8.37
C GLY A 58 -12.91 9.78 -7.53
N TRP A 59 -13.33 10.96 -7.10
CA TRP A 59 -12.48 11.83 -6.29
C TRP A 59 -12.11 11.22 -4.93
N GLU A 60 -12.92 10.29 -4.42
CA GLU A 60 -12.65 9.62 -3.14
C GLU A 60 -11.30 8.92 -3.10
N PHE A 61 -10.78 8.50 -4.27
CA PHE A 61 -9.46 7.88 -4.34
C PHE A 61 -8.38 8.75 -3.70
N PHE A 62 -8.47 10.05 -3.90
CA PHE A 62 -7.44 10.97 -3.40
C PHE A 62 -7.46 11.14 -1.87
N GLY A 63 -8.52 10.67 -1.21
CA GLY A 63 -8.59 10.65 0.25
C GLY A 63 -8.25 9.30 0.88
N TRP A 64 -8.06 8.27 0.09
CA TRP A 64 -7.84 6.91 0.61
C TRP A 64 -6.56 6.80 1.44
N HIS A 65 -5.52 7.55 1.08
CA HIS A 65 -4.28 7.54 1.86
C HIS A 65 -4.51 8.01 3.30
N GLU A 66 -5.41 8.96 3.50
CA GLU A 66 -5.76 9.45 4.83
C GLU A 66 -6.58 8.42 5.61
N ASP A 67 -7.44 7.67 4.91
CA ASP A 67 -8.24 6.61 5.53
C ASP A 67 -7.37 5.42 5.93
N LEU A 68 -6.32 5.15 5.16
CA LEU A 68 -5.41 4.03 5.42
C LEU A 68 -4.40 4.35 6.51
N ALA A 69 -4.03 5.61 6.65
CA ALA A 69 -2.99 6.03 7.61
C ALA A 69 -3.28 5.56 9.05
N PRO A 70 -4.52 5.71 9.60
CA PRO A 70 -4.79 5.22 10.95
C PRO A 70 -4.69 3.70 11.09
N ILE A 71 -4.95 2.97 10.02
CA ILE A 71 -4.88 1.50 10.02
C ILE A 71 -3.42 1.04 10.11
N ILE A 72 -2.54 1.74 9.41
CA ILE A 72 -1.10 1.45 9.41
C ILE A 72 -0.40 2.12 10.59
N GLY A 73 -0.99 3.19 11.12
CA GLY A 73 -0.42 3.93 12.22
C GLY A 73 0.67 4.91 11.82
N ARG A 74 0.74 5.23 10.53
CA ARG A 74 1.74 6.14 9.96
C ARG A 74 1.19 6.83 8.74
N LYS A 75 1.83 7.93 8.35
CA LYS A 75 1.50 8.61 7.12
C LYS A 75 1.75 7.68 5.93
N VAL A 76 0.80 7.64 5.02
CA VAL A 76 0.81 6.74 3.87
C VAL A 76 0.91 7.53 2.58
N ASP A 77 1.75 7.06 1.67
CA ASP A 77 1.84 7.56 0.31
C ASP A 77 1.29 6.47 -0.61
N LEU A 78 0.10 6.70 -1.16
CA LEU A 78 -0.65 5.68 -1.91
C LEU A 78 -0.44 5.85 -3.41
N HIS A 79 -0.03 4.78 -4.06
CA HIS A 79 0.23 4.74 -5.49
C HIS A 79 -0.57 3.63 -6.17
N THR A 80 -0.78 3.79 -7.48
CA THR A 80 -1.23 2.71 -8.36
C THR A 80 -0.09 2.39 -9.33
N PRO A 81 -0.12 1.22 -10.00
CA PRO A 81 0.93 0.91 -10.98
C PRO A 81 1.08 1.98 -12.05
N ASN A 82 -0.03 2.56 -12.50
CA ASN A 82 0.01 3.59 -13.54
C ASN A 82 0.56 4.93 -13.05
N SER A 83 0.53 5.18 -11.75
CA SER A 83 1.10 6.41 -11.19
C SER A 83 2.60 6.32 -10.94
N LEU A 84 3.17 5.12 -11.03
CA LEU A 84 4.61 4.93 -10.88
C LEU A 84 5.32 5.31 -12.18
N SER A 85 6.54 5.87 -12.05
CA SER A 85 7.38 6.14 -13.19
C SER A 85 7.66 4.83 -13.96
N PRO A 86 7.56 4.83 -15.31
CA PRO A 86 7.86 3.63 -16.09
C PRO A 86 9.30 3.15 -15.92
N TYR A 87 10.21 4.02 -15.50
CA TYR A 87 11.61 3.64 -15.33
C TYR A 87 11.83 2.66 -14.18
N PHE A 88 11.00 2.69 -13.14
CA PHE A 88 11.18 1.79 -11.99
C PHE A 88 9.90 1.01 -11.61
N ARG A 89 8.85 1.11 -12.43
CA ARG A 89 7.58 0.40 -12.16
C ARG A 89 7.78 -1.10 -12.01
N ASP A 90 8.51 -1.73 -12.93
CA ASP A 90 8.72 -3.17 -12.92
C ASP A 90 9.51 -3.60 -11.69
N GLU A 91 10.48 -2.81 -11.27
CA GLU A 91 11.26 -3.09 -10.07
C GLU A 91 10.38 -3.03 -8.83
N VAL A 92 9.54 -2.00 -8.71
CA VAL A 92 8.61 -1.86 -7.59
C VAL A 92 7.66 -3.06 -7.54
N LEU A 93 7.09 -3.46 -8.69
CA LEU A 93 6.16 -4.58 -8.75
C LEU A 93 6.81 -5.90 -8.32
N ARG A 94 8.09 -6.09 -8.65
CA ARG A 94 8.81 -7.30 -8.24
C ARG A 94 9.15 -7.32 -6.76
N GLU A 95 9.48 -6.17 -6.19
CA GLU A 95 9.96 -6.07 -4.81
C GLU A 95 8.83 -5.86 -3.79
N ALA A 96 7.67 -5.42 -4.23
CA ALA A 96 6.56 -5.09 -3.33
C ALA A 96 6.12 -6.30 -2.51
N MET A 97 5.87 -6.06 -1.22
CA MET A 97 5.39 -7.09 -0.31
C MET A 97 3.87 -6.99 -0.20
N THR A 98 3.18 -8.04 -0.62
CA THR A 98 1.72 -8.09 -0.58
C THR A 98 1.23 -8.22 0.86
N VAL A 99 0.31 -7.34 1.27
CA VAL A 99 -0.34 -7.42 2.58
C VAL A 99 -1.83 -7.75 2.46
N TYR A 100 -2.38 -7.64 1.27
CA TYR A 100 -3.75 -8.07 0.97
C TYR A 100 -3.84 -8.45 -0.51
N GLU A 101 -4.50 -9.55 -0.78
CA GLU A 101 -4.82 -9.95 -2.15
C GLU A 101 -6.14 -10.71 -2.15
N GLN A 102 -7.05 -10.29 -3.02
CA GLN A 102 -8.34 -10.95 -3.17
C GLN A 102 -8.14 -12.28 -3.88
N ALA A 103 -8.72 -13.32 -3.28
CA ALA A 103 -8.65 -14.66 -3.84
C ALA A 103 -9.49 -14.77 -5.12
#